data_487b0386f23a467b3a55365b04db0376
#
_entry.id   487b0386f23a467b3a55365b04db0376
#
_cell.length_a   1.000
_cell.length_b   1.000
_cell.length_c   1.000
_cell.angle_alpha   90.00
_cell.angle_beta   90.00
_cell.angle_gamma   90.00
#
_symmetry.space_group_name_H-M   'P 1'
#
loop_
_entity.id
_entity.type
_entity.pdbx_description
1 polymer ?
#
loop_
_entity_poly.entity_id
_entity_poly.type
_entity_poly.pdbx_seq_one_letter_code
_entity_poly.pdbx_strand_id
1 'polypeptide(L)'
;MTEENLISAHEFCVYHNIGHSFILHLKEYGLVETITLEQIDYIPSEQIEKLERILRIHRELEINLEGIDTIDHMLQRVDLLQQEVIQLKNRLRLYEDID
;
A
#
# COMPACT_ATOMS: atom_id res chain seq x y z
N MET A 1 -7.33 -11.20 19.01
CA MET A 1 -7.90 -10.88 17.75
C MET A 1 -6.97 -10.11 16.83
N THR A 2 -6.39 -9.06 17.32
CA THR A 2 -5.49 -8.28 16.51
C THR A 2 -4.24 -9.03 16.12
N GLU A 3 -3.80 -9.94 16.97
CA GLU A 3 -2.55 -10.68 16.70
C GLU A 3 -2.65 -11.56 15.47
N GLU A 4 -3.85 -12.04 15.17
CA GLU A 4 -4.05 -12.86 13.99
C GLU A 4 -3.88 -12.06 12.70
N ASN A 5 -3.99 -10.74 12.81
CA ASN A 5 -3.90 -9.86 11.66
C ASN A 5 -2.58 -9.12 11.59
N LEU A 6 -1.59 -9.61 12.31
CA LEU A 6 -0.27 -9.00 12.35
C LEU A 6 0.78 -9.99 11.89
N ILE A 7 1.73 -9.51 11.11
CA ILE A 7 2.82 -10.33 10.63
C ILE A 7 4.12 -9.67 11.08
N SER A 8 5.01 -10.47 11.67
CA SER A 8 6.29 -9.95 12.13
C SER A 8 7.05 -9.35 10.97
N ALA A 9 7.58 -8.13 11.17
CA ALA A 9 8.39 -7.51 10.14
C ALA A 9 9.62 -8.36 9.82
N HIS A 10 10.17 -9.00 10.85
CA HIS A 10 11.32 -9.88 10.65
C HIS A 10 10.97 -11.06 9.74
N GLU A 11 9.83 -11.69 10.00
CA GLU A 11 9.41 -12.82 9.18
C GLU A 11 9.13 -12.39 7.75
N PHE A 12 8.54 -11.22 7.58
CA PHE A 12 8.30 -10.70 6.25
C PHE A 12 9.61 -10.49 5.50
N CYS A 13 10.59 -9.90 6.18
CA CYS A 13 11.89 -9.66 5.58
C CYS A 13 12.60 -10.96 5.19
N VAL A 14 12.52 -11.96 6.05
CA VAL A 14 13.14 -13.24 5.77
C VAL A 14 12.45 -13.91 4.57
N TYR A 15 11.13 -13.92 4.58
CA TYR A 15 10.38 -14.57 3.53
C TYR A 15 10.65 -13.95 2.16
N HIS A 16 10.74 -12.63 2.12
CA HIS A 16 10.94 -11.92 0.86
C HIS A 16 12.39 -11.62 0.55
N ASN A 17 13.29 -12.06 1.44
CA ASN A 17 14.73 -11.88 1.24
C ASN A 17 15.09 -10.40 1.08
N ILE A 18 14.63 -9.59 2.00
CA ILE A 18 14.95 -8.16 2.01
C ILE A 18 15.56 -7.81 3.36
N GLY A 19 16.32 -6.71 3.38
CA GLY A 19 16.91 -6.23 4.61
C GLY A 19 15.92 -5.46 5.46
N HIS A 20 16.20 -5.41 6.76
CA HIS A 20 15.36 -4.69 7.70
C HIS A 20 15.35 -3.19 7.39
N SER A 21 16.47 -2.68 6.86
CA SER A 21 16.57 -1.27 6.53
C SER A 21 15.58 -0.85 5.44
N PHE A 22 15.22 -1.80 4.56
CA PHE A 22 14.26 -1.50 3.52
C PHE A 22 12.90 -1.14 4.13
N ILE A 23 12.48 -1.92 5.13
CA ILE A 23 11.22 -1.62 5.83
C ILE A 23 11.31 -0.28 6.53
N LEU A 24 12.45 0.04 7.14
CA LEU A 24 12.62 1.32 7.80
C LEU A 24 12.49 2.48 6.81
N HIS A 25 13.07 2.33 5.62
CA HIS A 25 12.95 3.37 4.60
C HIS A 25 11.51 3.53 4.14
N LEU A 26 10.79 2.43 4.00
CA LEU A 26 9.38 2.49 3.62
C LEU A 26 8.56 3.24 4.67
N LYS A 27 8.89 3.02 5.94
CA LYS A 27 8.21 3.74 7.02
C LYS A 27 8.50 5.23 6.94
N GLU A 28 9.75 5.60 6.63
CA GLU A 28 10.12 6.99 6.53
C GLU A 28 9.35 7.70 5.41
N TYR A 29 9.06 6.99 4.33
CA TYR A 29 8.29 7.56 3.23
C TYR A 29 6.78 7.47 3.47
N GLY A 30 6.38 6.86 4.58
CA GLY A 30 4.96 6.70 4.85
C GLY A 30 4.29 5.64 4.00
N LEU A 31 5.07 4.74 3.42
CA LEU A 31 4.54 3.70 2.54
C LEU A 31 4.09 2.47 3.31
N VAL A 32 4.52 2.33 4.55
CA VAL A 32 4.09 1.22 5.40
C VAL A 32 3.96 1.72 6.82
N GLU A 33 3.01 1.17 7.55
CA GLU A 33 2.85 1.42 8.97
C GLU A 33 3.08 0.12 9.72
N THR A 34 3.80 0.22 10.83
CA THR A 34 4.04 -0.95 11.67
C THR A 34 3.52 -0.69 13.06
N ILE A 35 3.25 -1.77 13.77
CA ILE A 35 2.80 -1.74 15.16
C ILE A 35 3.86 -2.43 15.98
N THR A 36 4.35 -1.74 17.02
CA THR A 36 5.39 -2.29 17.87
C THR A 36 4.75 -2.83 19.14
N LEU A 37 4.94 -4.12 19.38
CA LEU A 37 4.46 -4.79 20.60
C LEU A 37 5.64 -5.49 21.22
N GLU A 38 5.94 -5.15 22.50
CA GLU A 38 7.04 -5.77 23.22
C GLU A 38 8.34 -5.75 22.44
N GLN A 39 8.61 -4.56 21.84
CA GLN A 39 9.86 -4.33 21.10
C GLN A 39 9.97 -5.12 19.80
N ILE A 40 8.87 -5.68 19.35
CA ILE A 40 8.82 -6.38 18.07
C ILE A 40 7.90 -5.61 17.13
N ASP A 41 8.38 -5.33 15.93
CA ASP A 41 7.60 -4.64 14.92
C ASP A 41 6.74 -5.63 14.14
N TYR A 42 5.48 -5.30 14.01
CA TYR A 42 4.52 -6.11 13.24
C TYR A 42 3.93 -5.27 12.11
N ILE A 43 3.61 -5.94 11.03
CA ILE A 43 2.96 -5.33 9.89
C ILE A 43 1.52 -5.80 9.87
N PRO A 44 0.54 -4.86 9.89
CA PRO A 44 -0.85 -5.28 9.75
C PRO A 44 -1.05 -6.04 8.45
N SER A 45 -1.80 -7.13 8.50
CA SER A 45 -1.98 -7.99 7.35
C SER A 45 -2.61 -7.25 6.18
N GLU A 46 -3.38 -6.21 6.45
CA GLU A 46 -4.02 -5.43 5.38
C GLU A 46 -3.01 -4.67 4.54
N GLN A 47 -1.79 -4.51 5.02
CA GLN A 47 -0.76 -3.80 4.28
C GLN A 47 0.13 -4.72 3.46
N ILE A 48 -0.04 -6.02 3.61
CA ILE A 48 0.86 -6.98 2.95
C ILE A 48 0.73 -6.90 1.43
N GLU A 49 -0.48 -6.79 0.92
CA GLU A 49 -0.69 -6.68 -0.53
C GLU A 49 0.05 -5.48 -1.10
N LYS A 50 -0.05 -4.35 -0.42
CA LYS A 50 0.61 -3.14 -0.86
C LYS A 50 2.13 -3.32 -0.82
N LEU A 51 2.65 -3.93 0.24
CA LEU A 51 4.08 -4.16 0.36
C LEU A 51 4.60 -5.08 -0.73
N GLU A 52 3.84 -6.12 -1.04
CA GLU A 52 4.27 -7.03 -2.10
C GLU A 52 4.28 -6.35 -3.45
N ARG A 53 3.32 -5.46 -3.68
CA ARG A 53 3.31 -4.67 -4.92
C ARG A 53 4.51 -3.74 -4.99
N ILE A 54 4.85 -3.10 -3.86
CA ILE A 54 6.00 -2.22 -3.80
C ILE A 54 7.29 -3.00 -4.08
N LEU A 55 7.41 -4.17 -3.49
CA LEU A 55 8.59 -5.02 -3.72
C LEU A 55 8.71 -5.40 -5.19
N ARG A 56 7.59 -5.75 -5.80
CA ARG A 56 7.62 -6.12 -7.21
C ARG A 56 8.06 -4.96 -8.09
N ILE A 57 7.52 -3.78 -7.82
CA ILE A 57 7.91 -2.60 -8.58
C ILE A 57 9.39 -2.30 -8.38
N HIS A 58 9.85 -2.41 -7.16
CA HIS A 58 11.24 -2.12 -6.83
C HIS A 58 12.19 -3.10 -7.52
N ARG A 59 11.85 -4.39 -7.50
CA ARG A 59 12.73 -5.43 -8.00
C ARG A 59 12.65 -5.60 -9.51
N GLU A 60 11.45 -5.63 -10.04
CA GLU A 60 11.26 -5.93 -11.46
C GLU A 60 11.50 -4.72 -12.33
N LEU A 61 11.13 -3.55 -11.86
CA LEU A 61 11.26 -2.33 -12.65
C LEU A 61 12.45 -1.48 -12.20
N GLU A 62 13.14 -1.90 -11.16
CA GLU A 62 14.31 -1.22 -10.63
C GLU A 62 14.04 0.24 -10.32
N ILE A 63 12.86 0.50 -9.74
CA ILE A 63 12.47 1.84 -9.35
C ILE A 63 12.86 2.06 -7.89
N ASN A 64 13.55 3.17 -7.61
CA ASN A 64 13.96 3.46 -6.24
C ASN A 64 12.77 3.88 -5.39
N LEU A 65 13.00 4.02 -4.08
CA LEU A 65 11.92 4.29 -3.15
C LEU A 65 11.27 5.64 -3.39
N GLU A 66 12.03 6.62 -3.84
CA GLU A 66 11.47 7.94 -4.15
C GLU A 66 10.49 7.83 -5.31
N GLY A 67 10.85 7.05 -6.33
CA GLY A 67 9.94 6.82 -7.44
C GLY A 67 8.71 6.05 -7.03
N ILE A 68 8.88 5.07 -6.15
CA ILE A 68 7.76 4.30 -5.64
C ILE A 68 6.80 5.19 -4.86
N ASP A 69 7.35 6.10 -4.05
CA ASP A 69 6.54 7.03 -3.30
C ASP A 69 5.70 7.89 -4.24
N THR A 70 6.31 8.37 -5.32
CA THR A 70 5.60 9.14 -6.33
C THR A 70 4.51 8.32 -6.98
N ILE A 71 4.81 7.08 -7.34
CA ILE A 71 3.83 6.19 -7.97
C ILE A 71 2.67 5.94 -7.03
N ASP A 72 2.95 5.72 -5.75
CA ASP A 72 1.89 5.49 -4.77
C ASP A 72 0.94 6.68 -4.70
N HIS A 73 1.48 7.88 -4.67
CA HIS A 73 0.64 9.08 -4.64
C HIS A 73 -0.17 9.22 -5.91
N MET A 74 0.43 8.91 -7.06
CA MET A 74 -0.28 8.99 -8.32
C MET A 74 -1.41 7.96 -8.39
N LEU A 75 -1.18 6.76 -7.88
CA LEU A 75 -2.20 5.73 -7.88
C LEU A 75 -3.37 6.11 -6.97
N GLN A 76 -3.07 6.78 -5.86
CA GLN A 76 -4.14 7.27 -5.00
C GLN A 76 -4.98 8.33 -5.73
N ARG A 77 -4.35 9.20 -6.50
CA ARG A 77 -5.10 10.18 -7.29
C ARG A 77 -5.93 9.51 -8.35
N VAL A 78 -5.38 8.50 -9.01
CA VAL A 78 -6.15 7.75 -10.01
C VAL A 78 -7.38 7.13 -9.37
N ASP A 79 -7.21 6.54 -8.19
CA ASP A 79 -8.34 5.93 -7.48
C ASP A 79 -9.42 6.95 -7.18
N LEU A 80 -9.04 8.12 -6.68
CA LEU A 80 -10.00 9.17 -6.39
C LEU A 80 -10.73 9.64 -7.65
N LEU A 81 -9.98 9.80 -8.74
CA LEU A 81 -10.57 10.22 -10.00
C LEU A 81 -11.54 9.17 -10.53
N GLN A 82 -11.20 7.90 -10.39
CA GLN A 82 -12.10 6.83 -10.81
C GLN A 82 -13.39 6.85 -10.01
N GLN A 83 -13.29 7.13 -8.70
CA GLN A 83 -14.48 7.24 -7.87
C GLN A 83 -15.35 8.42 -8.31
N GLU A 84 -14.72 9.54 -8.65
CA GLU A 84 -15.47 10.69 -9.16
C GLU A 84 -16.18 10.37 -10.47
N VAL A 85 -15.49 9.65 -11.35
CA VAL A 85 -16.10 9.26 -12.63
C VAL A 85 -17.33 8.39 -12.37
N ILE A 86 -17.22 7.43 -11.44
CA ILE A 86 -18.35 6.57 -11.12
C ILE A 86 -19.52 7.39 -10.58
N GLN A 87 -19.23 8.34 -9.67
CA GLN A 87 -20.28 9.19 -9.12
C GLN A 87 -20.94 10.02 -10.18
N LEU A 88 -20.14 10.59 -11.09
CA LEU A 88 -20.70 11.41 -12.15
C LEU A 88 -21.54 10.59 -13.12
N LYS A 89 -21.09 9.38 -13.43
CA LYS A 89 -21.88 8.50 -14.29
C LYS A 89 -23.20 8.12 -13.64
N ASN A 90 -23.18 7.87 -12.34
CA ASN A 90 -24.42 7.54 -11.62
C ASN A 90 -25.39 8.71 -11.64
N ARG A 91 -24.86 9.92 -11.45
CA ARG A 91 -25.73 11.10 -11.47
C ARG A 91 -26.30 11.33 -12.87
N LEU A 92 -25.48 11.14 -13.88
CA LEU A 92 -25.95 11.28 -15.26
C LEU A 92 -27.04 10.26 -15.57
N ARG A 93 -26.85 9.04 -15.09
CA ARG A 93 -27.85 7.99 -15.29
C ARG A 93 -29.19 8.36 -14.67
N LEU A 94 -29.17 9.02 -13.52
CA LEU A 94 -30.42 9.48 -12.89
C LEU A 94 -31.17 10.46 -13.79
N TYR A 95 -30.43 11.36 -14.44
CA TYR A 95 -31.07 12.30 -15.33
C TYR A 95 -31.62 11.61 -16.57
N GLU A 96 -30.91 10.62 -17.07
CA GLU A 96 -31.36 9.87 -18.24
C GLU A 96 -32.62 9.06 -17.94
N ASP A 97 -32.73 8.55 -16.73
CA ASP A 97 -33.88 7.74 -16.34
C ASP A 97 -35.13 8.56 -16.14
N ILE A 98 -35.00 9.86 -15.98
CA ILE A 98 -36.15 10.73 -15.77
C ILE A 98 -36.96 10.93 -17.05
N ASP A 99 -36.34 10.79 -18.18
CA ASP A 99 -37.03 10.90 -19.47
C ASP A 99 -37.91 9.68 -19.70
#